data_db4719b97cbda687547f74ff055170f1
#
_entry.id   db4719b97cbda687547f74ff055170f1
#
_cell.length_a   1.000
_cell.length_b   1.000
_cell.length_c   1.000
_cell.angle_alpha   90.00
_cell.angle_beta   90.00
_cell.angle_gamma   90.00
#
_symmetry.space_group_name_H-M   'P 1'
#
loop_
_entity.id
_entity.type
_entity.pdbx_description
1 polymer ?
#
loop_
_entity_poly.entity_id
_entity_poly.type
_entity_poly.pdbx_seq_one_letter_code
_entity_poly.pdbx_strand_id
1 'polypeptide(L)'
;MCVLIPDILGLTPLIFSMMGLSSAPGKDDRPRLELVGPLGLRAFLRTTLSITYATLNSCFVVHELLWPSQPAYPHHPSGSFIYTEEDIYLPPDVRGQTRTLPCMPPHANELPGRDIRMDESTGTWPRILQLGNVWISAAPITHRCPTVGYVFEEAPTASKSVSPRDLAILDSNAEALFDLYQIRHPRSLLSRVLKARETLTLPDGHVLVPPPLDRPGRKLCILGDTSDASAGLEDKGMLALARDADLLVHECTYAYMREKDVLAAPSPEHAQLLQQLLLAEGEAEPRALSRGHSVPRIAGSFAGLIRARHVVFNHFSARLPAPHTMSHAPLTSTDQLRPDARLAESEQWFHVMREIERQVTEFWHAFLPEDVRAHMGDRRAVAAYDGLAYILPPLSP
;
A
#
# COMPACT_ATOMS: atom_id res chain seq x y z
N MET A 1 -12.15 -7.04 6.41
CA MET A 1 -11.38 -6.24 5.43
C MET A 1 -10.40 -5.39 6.20
N CYS A 2 -9.16 -5.33 5.77
CA CYS A 2 -8.14 -4.45 6.34
C CYS A 2 -8.05 -3.18 5.48
N VAL A 3 -8.01 -2.02 6.11
CA VAL A 3 -7.77 -0.73 5.45
C VAL A 3 -6.52 -0.13 6.05
N LEU A 4 -5.52 0.04 5.21
CA LEU A 4 -4.27 0.71 5.51
C LEU A 4 -4.44 2.15 5.01
N ILE A 5 -4.16 3.11 5.86
CA ILE A 5 -4.57 4.49 5.63
C ILE A 5 -3.36 5.35 5.32
N PRO A 6 -3.06 5.57 4.04
CA PRO A 6 -2.12 6.61 3.65
C PRO A 6 -2.75 8.02 3.76
N ASP A 7 -4.07 8.14 3.58
CA ASP A 7 -4.81 9.40 3.74
C ASP A 7 -6.06 9.20 4.57
N ILE A 8 -6.15 9.91 5.71
CA ILE A 8 -7.21 9.75 6.70
C ILE A 8 -8.54 10.39 6.27
N LEU A 9 -8.54 11.38 5.37
CA LEU A 9 -9.75 12.15 5.07
C LEU A 9 -10.80 11.33 4.32
N GLY A 10 -10.40 10.37 3.50
CA GLY A 10 -11.28 9.44 2.81
C GLY A 10 -11.85 8.31 3.68
N LEU A 11 -11.36 8.14 4.90
CA LEU A 11 -11.72 7.02 5.76
C LEU A 11 -13.17 7.04 6.22
N THR A 12 -13.67 8.19 6.63
CA THR A 12 -15.04 8.32 7.17
C THR A 12 -16.11 7.93 6.13
N PRO A 13 -16.12 8.47 4.90
CA PRO A 13 -17.05 8.02 3.86
C PRO A 13 -16.92 6.53 3.56
N LEU A 14 -15.71 5.99 3.57
CA LEU A 14 -15.46 4.57 3.35
C LEU A 14 -16.11 3.71 4.44
N ILE A 15 -15.97 4.08 5.72
CA ILE A 15 -16.59 3.37 6.85
C ILE A 15 -18.11 3.37 6.71
N PHE A 16 -18.71 4.51 6.42
CA PHE A 16 -20.16 4.60 6.21
C PHE A 16 -20.64 3.76 5.03
N SER A 17 -19.91 3.80 3.92
CA SER A 17 -20.22 2.99 2.74
C SER A 17 -20.20 1.49 3.04
N MET A 18 -19.25 1.06 3.86
CA MET A 18 -19.03 -0.36 4.13
C MET A 18 -19.88 -0.89 5.28
N MET A 19 -20.16 -0.07 6.28
CA MET A 19 -20.76 -0.48 7.54
C MET A 19 -22.18 0.08 7.72
N GLY A 20 -22.58 1.08 6.94
CA GLY A 20 -23.93 1.67 6.99
C GLY A 20 -25.00 0.93 6.19
N LEU A 21 -24.62 0.12 5.20
CA LEU A 21 -25.55 -0.50 4.25
C LEU A 21 -25.94 -1.96 4.60
N SER A 22 -25.45 -2.53 5.67
CA SER A 22 -25.77 -3.92 6.05
C SER A 22 -27.07 -3.98 6.84
N SER A 23 -28.09 -4.58 6.26
CA SER A 23 -29.47 -4.68 6.79
C SER A 23 -29.67 -5.74 7.89
N ALA A 24 -28.66 -6.36 8.43
CA ALA A 24 -28.77 -7.30 9.53
C ALA A 24 -27.72 -7.02 10.62
N PRO A 25 -28.10 -6.67 11.85
CA PRO A 25 -27.19 -6.66 12.98
C PRO A 25 -26.84 -8.11 13.31
N GLY A 26 -25.83 -8.63 12.66
CA GLY A 26 -25.18 -9.86 13.09
C GLY A 26 -24.37 -9.54 14.33
N LYS A 27 -24.67 -10.18 15.45
CA LYS A 27 -23.75 -10.25 16.60
C LYS A 27 -22.54 -11.11 16.23
N ASP A 28 -21.79 -10.69 15.21
CA ASP A 28 -20.52 -11.31 14.91
C ASP A 28 -19.46 -10.51 15.70
N ASP A 29 -18.86 -11.13 16.70
CA ASP A 29 -17.78 -10.54 17.52
C ASP A 29 -16.49 -10.32 16.71
N ARG A 30 -16.53 -10.58 15.41
CA ARG A 30 -15.41 -10.35 14.50
C ARG A 30 -15.50 -8.96 13.89
N PRO A 31 -14.36 -8.24 13.80
CA PRO A 31 -14.36 -6.95 13.12
C PRO A 31 -14.62 -7.16 11.63
N ARG A 32 -15.58 -6.40 11.08
CA ARG A 32 -15.77 -6.31 9.63
C ARG A 32 -14.66 -5.49 8.99
N LEU A 33 -14.15 -4.53 9.74
CA LEU A 33 -13.11 -3.60 9.30
C LEU A 33 -12.00 -3.55 10.34
N GLU A 34 -10.77 -3.76 9.89
CA GLU A 34 -9.55 -3.65 10.67
C GLU A 34 -8.70 -2.53 10.09
N LEU A 35 -8.44 -1.51 10.89
CA LEU A 35 -7.77 -0.27 10.52
C LEU A 35 -6.40 -0.21 11.18
N VAL A 36 -5.40 0.19 10.43
CA VAL A 36 -4.03 0.39 10.93
C VAL A 36 -3.50 1.72 10.44
N GLY A 37 -2.92 2.50 11.31
CA GLY A 37 -2.32 3.78 10.98
C GLY A 37 -1.57 4.41 12.15
N PRO A 38 -1.03 5.61 11.97
CA PRO A 38 -0.30 6.34 13.01
C PRO A 38 -1.16 6.67 14.24
N LEU A 39 -0.48 6.99 15.34
CA LEU A 39 -1.12 7.52 16.55
C LEU A 39 -2.03 8.71 16.22
N GLY A 40 -3.25 8.69 16.75
CA GLY A 40 -4.30 9.67 16.48
C GLY A 40 -5.44 9.16 15.61
N LEU A 41 -5.27 8.01 14.97
CA LEU A 41 -6.31 7.38 14.15
C LEU A 41 -7.57 7.06 14.95
N ARG A 42 -7.42 6.49 16.17
CA ARG A 42 -8.56 6.24 17.09
C ARG A 42 -9.23 7.54 17.49
N ALA A 43 -8.44 8.55 17.87
CA ALA A 43 -8.97 9.85 18.26
C ALA A 43 -9.78 10.51 17.14
N PHE A 44 -9.27 10.46 15.91
CA PHE A 44 -9.97 10.97 14.73
C PHE A 44 -11.31 10.26 14.51
N LEU A 45 -11.30 8.92 14.49
CA LEU A 45 -12.52 8.13 14.25
C LEU A 45 -13.55 8.32 15.34
N ARG A 46 -13.16 8.21 16.60
CA ARG A 46 -14.06 8.36 17.74
C ARG A 46 -14.68 9.76 17.76
N THR A 47 -13.88 10.80 17.51
CA THR A 47 -14.39 12.17 17.41
C THR A 47 -15.38 12.32 16.27
N THR A 48 -15.03 11.83 15.08
CA THR A 48 -15.89 11.94 13.91
C THR A 48 -17.19 11.18 14.09
N LEU A 49 -17.14 9.92 14.55
CA LEU A 49 -18.34 9.10 14.78
C LEU A 49 -19.22 9.70 15.88
N SER A 50 -18.64 10.30 16.93
CA SER A 50 -19.37 10.95 17.99
C SER A 50 -20.09 12.22 17.52
N ILE A 51 -19.38 13.12 16.81
CA ILE A 51 -19.94 14.38 16.32
C ILE A 51 -21.07 14.15 15.29
N THR A 52 -20.92 13.13 14.47
CA THR A 52 -21.90 12.79 13.42
C THR A 52 -23.05 11.93 13.93
N TYR A 53 -23.05 11.58 15.21
CA TYR A 53 -24.05 10.66 15.81
C TYR A 53 -24.17 9.36 15.00
N ALA A 54 -23.03 8.86 14.51
CA ALA A 54 -22.98 7.72 13.61
C ALA A 54 -23.48 6.44 14.30
N THR A 55 -24.34 5.69 13.60
CA THR A 55 -24.71 4.33 13.97
C THR A 55 -24.12 3.36 12.96
N LEU A 56 -23.39 2.36 13.44
CA LEU A 56 -22.77 1.36 12.60
C LEU A 56 -23.40 0.00 12.85
N ASN A 57 -23.59 -0.80 11.79
CA ASN A 57 -24.21 -2.11 11.85
C ASN A 57 -23.23 -3.28 12.05
N SER A 58 -21.94 -2.97 12.20
CA SER A 58 -20.87 -3.96 12.34
C SER A 58 -19.76 -3.43 13.24
N CYS A 59 -18.93 -4.33 13.77
CA CYS A 59 -17.78 -3.96 14.58
C CYS A 59 -16.57 -3.60 13.71
N PHE A 60 -15.71 -2.73 14.23
CA PHE A 60 -14.41 -2.39 13.67
C PHE A 60 -13.34 -2.41 14.76
N VAL A 61 -12.09 -2.49 14.36
CA VAL A 61 -10.94 -2.40 15.26
C VAL A 61 -9.91 -1.44 14.68
N VAL A 62 -9.22 -0.69 15.55
CA VAL A 62 -8.16 0.24 15.17
C VAL A 62 -6.87 -0.12 15.87
N HIS A 63 -5.83 -0.36 15.09
CA HIS A 63 -4.46 -0.53 15.58
C HIS A 63 -3.67 0.74 15.30
N GLU A 64 -2.94 1.23 16.30
CA GLU A 64 -2.08 2.40 16.14
C GLU A 64 -0.62 2.02 16.15
N LEU A 65 0.11 2.54 15.16
CA LEU A 65 1.54 2.39 15.01
C LEU A 65 2.22 3.52 15.81
N LEU A 66 3.00 3.13 16.82
CA LEU A 66 3.64 4.07 17.73
C LEU A 66 5.13 4.18 17.41
N TRP A 67 5.59 5.43 17.25
CA TRP A 67 7.02 5.73 17.26
C TRP A 67 7.60 5.52 18.67
N PRO A 68 8.91 5.38 18.82
CA PRO A 68 9.51 5.04 20.11
C PRO A 68 9.13 6.00 21.25
N SER A 69 9.07 7.30 20.99
CA SER A 69 8.75 8.34 21.97
C SER A 69 7.26 8.48 22.29
N GLN A 70 6.37 7.88 21.50
CA GLN A 70 4.93 8.07 21.64
C GLN A 70 4.35 7.23 22.78
N PRO A 71 3.42 7.78 23.58
CA PRO A 71 2.72 7.03 24.62
C PRO A 71 1.70 6.07 24.02
N ALA A 72 1.49 4.94 24.68
CA ALA A 72 0.39 4.05 24.37
C ALA A 72 -0.96 4.70 24.72
N TYR A 73 -1.95 4.57 23.86
CA TYR A 73 -3.31 5.02 24.10
C TYR A 73 -4.10 3.92 24.85
N PRO A 74 -4.94 4.19 25.84
CA PRO A 74 -5.40 5.47 26.38
C PRO A 74 -4.65 5.97 27.62
N HIS A 75 -3.45 5.44 27.92
CA HIS A 75 -2.75 5.65 29.19
C HIS A 75 -2.17 7.05 29.39
N HIS A 76 -2.38 7.97 28.45
CA HIS A 76 -1.98 9.36 28.61
C HIS A 76 -3.11 10.16 29.24
N PRO A 77 -3.01 10.53 30.55
CA PRO A 77 -4.14 11.10 31.29
C PRO A 77 -4.63 12.45 30.76
N SER A 78 -3.75 13.20 30.09
CA SER A 78 -4.08 14.52 29.52
C SER A 78 -4.45 14.49 28.03
N GLY A 79 -4.33 13.33 27.36
CA GLY A 79 -4.42 13.25 25.90
C GLY A 79 -3.32 14.05 25.16
N SER A 80 -2.31 14.54 25.91
CA SER A 80 -1.20 15.31 25.36
C SER A 80 0.10 14.53 25.44
N PHE A 81 0.98 14.73 24.46
CA PHE A 81 2.31 14.16 24.41
C PHE A 81 3.25 15.11 23.65
N ILE A 82 4.55 14.93 23.82
CA ILE A 82 5.58 15.71 23.14
C ILE A 82 6.33 14.78 22.19
N TYR A 83 6.46 15.17 20.94
CA TYR A 83 7.42 14.57 20.05
C TYR A 83 8.81 15.03 20.44
N THR A 84 9.69 14.09 20.76
CA THR A 84 11.05 14.44 21.18
C THR A 84 11.90 14.89 19.99
N GLU A 85 12.92 15.71 20.25
CA GLU A 85 13.91 16.11 19.22
C GLU A 85 14.70 14.90 18.69
N GLU A 86 14.82 13.84 19.50
CA GLU A 86 15.54 12.62 19.17
C GLU A 86 14.75 11.69 18.23
N ASP A 87 13.50 12.01 17.95
CA ASP A 87 12.62 11.17 17.13
C ASP A 87 12.90 11.39 15.64
N ILE A 88 14.03 10.84 15.18
CA ILE A 88 14.54 11.03 13.82
C ILE A 88 13.59 10.54 12.72
N TYR A 89 12.60 9.70 13.08
CA TYR A 89 11.59 9.19 12.16
C TYR A 89 10.44 10.17 11.89
N LEU A 90 10.41 11.27 12.62
CA LEU A 90 9.39 12.32 12.44
C LEU A 90 9.94 13.49 11.63
N PRO A 91 9.08 14.20 10.89
CA PRO A 91 9.49 15.41 10.22
C PRO A 91 10.11 16.42 11.21
N PRO A 92 11.19 17.11 10.84
CA PRO A 92 11.88 18.04 11.74
C PRO A 92 10.98 19.13 12.34
N ASP A 93 9.99 19.58 11.58
CA ASP A 93 9.06 20.63 11.98
C ASP A 93 7.99 20.20 13.00
N VAL A 94 7.87 18.90 13.29
CA VAL A 94 6.94 18.39 14.32
C VAL A 94 7.68 17.94 15.59
N ARG A 95 9.00 17.81 15.55
CA ARG A 95 9.81 17.43 16.71
C ARG A 95 9.77 18.54 17.78
N GLY A 96 9.84 18.17 19.04
CA GLY A 96 9.76 19.10 20.15
C GLY A 96 8.38 19.73 20.37
N GLN A 97 7.41 19.50 19.50
CA GLN A 97 6.07 20.09 19.62
C GLN A 97 5.18 19.23 20.52
N THR A 98 4.46 19.93 21.41
CA THR A 98 3.36 19.30 22.17
C THR A 98 2.16 19.08 21.27
N ARG A 99 1.63 17.87 21.28
CA ARG A 99 0.40 17.49 20.59
C ARG A 99 -0.65 17.06 21.59
N THR A 100 -1.89 17.47 21.34
CA THR A 100 -3.05 17.06 22.14
C THR A 100 -4.02 16.35 21.22
N LEU A 101 -4.40 15.12 21.59
CA LEU A 101 -5.42 14.36 20.89
C LEU A 101 -6.73 14.38 21.68
N PRO A 102 -7.89 14.50 21.02
CA PRO A 102 -9.18 14.33 21.68
C PRO A 102 -9.27 12.97 22.37
N CYS A 103 -9.64 12.94 23.63
CA CYS A 103 -9.83 11.71 24.39
C CYS A 103 -11.32 11.32 24.41
N MET A 104 -11.85 10.90 23.27
CA MET A 104 -13.23 10.41 23.16
C MET A 104 -13.31 8.94 23.59
N PRO A 105 -14.42 8.57 24.28
CA PRO A 105 -14.64 7.16 24.61
C PRO A 105 -14.73 6.29 23.35
N PRO A 106 -14.44 4.99 23.47
CA PRO A 106 -14.62 4.05 22.37
C PRO A 106 -16.07 4.07 21.86
N HIS A 107 -16.24 3.97 20.54
CA HIS A 107 -17.56 3.81 19.94
C HIS A 107 -18.15 2.44 20.33
N ALA A 108 -19.47 2.32 20.41
CA ALA A 108 -20.14 1.08 20.81
C ALA A 108 -19.79 -0.14 19.92
N ASN A 109 -19.41 0.10 18.67
CA ASN A 109 -19.00 -0.92 17.70
C ASN A 109 -17.46 -1.07 17.59
N GLU A 110 -16.70 -0.34 18.41
CA GLU A 110 -15.23 -0.43 18.38
C GLU A 110 -14.76 -1.58 19.28
N LEU A 111 -14.09 -2.55 18.67
CA LEU A 111 -13.42 -3.62 19.40
C LEU A 111 -12.03 -3.16 19.87
N PRO A 112 -11.49 -3.76 20.95
CA PRO A 112 -10.17 -3.45 21.44
C PRO A 112 -9.08 -3.65 20.37
N GLY A 113 -8.34 -2.59 20.05
CA GLY A 113 -7.21 -2.62 19.14
C GLY A 113 -5.87 -2.70 19.87
N ARG A 114 -4.79 -2.80 19.10
CA ARG A 114 -3.42 -2.87 19.60
C ARG A 114 -2.69 -1.56 19.41
N ASP A 115 -1.80 -1.26 20.33
CA ASP A 115 -0.74 -0.27 20.16
C ASP A 115 0.53 -1.03 19.79
N ILE A 116 1.02 -0.78 18.59
CA ILE A 116 2.14 -1.53 18.01
C ILE A 116 3.35 -0.61 17.97
N ARG A 117 4.37 -0.91 18.79
CA ARG A 117 5.59 -0.12 18.83
C ARG A 117 6.52 -0.46 17.67
N MET A 118 7.22 0.55 17.18
CA MET A 118 8.30 0.40 16.21
C MET A 118 9.41 -0.47 16.80
N ASP A 119 9.96 -1.35 15.99
CA ASP A 119 11.23 -2.00 16.24
C ASP A 119 12.36 -1.04 15.84
N GLU A 120 13.03 -0.46 16.83
CA GLU A 120 14.09 0.54 16.61
C GLU A 120 15.32 -0.04 15.91
N SER A 121 15.55 -1.34 16.04
CA SER A 121 16.67 -2.01 15.39
C SER A 121 16.52 -2.01 13.86
N THR A 122 15.30 -2.17 13.38
CA THR A 122 14.94 -2.19 11.96
C THR A 122 14.36 -0.87 11.47
N GLY A 123 13.87 0.00 12.37
CA GLY A 123 13.14 1.21 12.03
C GLY A 123 11.78 0.92 11.37
N THR A 124 11.14 -0.20 11.72
CA THR A 124 9.89 -0.66 11.09
C THR A 124 8.88 -1.17 12.10
N TRP A 125 7.66 -1.42 11.65
CA TRP A 125 6.66 -2.23 12.34
C TRP A 125 6.50 -3.54 11.56
N PRO A 126 7.27 -4.59 11.91
CA PRO A 126 7.25 -5.83 11.16
C PRO A 126 5.98 -6.64 11.46
N ARG A 127 5.41 -7.23 10.43
CA ARG A 127 4.28 -8.19 10.50
C ARG A 127 3.14 -7.73 11.41
N ILE A 128 2.69 -6.49 11.21
CA ILE A 128 1.60 -5.89 11.99
C ILE A 128 0.28 -6.63 11.86
N LEU A 129 0.03 -7.21 10.68
CA LEU A 129 -1.15 -8.01 10.35
C LEU A 129 -0.78 -9.18 9.43
N GLN A 130 -1.64 -10.19 9.45
CA GLN A 130 -1.62 -11.28 8.49
C GLN A 130 -3.01 -11.49 7.88
N LEU A 131 -3.09 -11.44 6.56
CA LEU A 131 -4.30 -11.68 5.79
C LEU A 131 -4.11 -12.93 4.91
N GLY A 132 -4.61 -14.06 5.38
CA GLY A 132 -4.38 -15.33 4.71
C GLY A 132 -2.88 -15.66 4.66
N ASN A 133 -2.30 -15.73 3.46
CA ASN A 133 -0.87 -15.97 3.23
C ASN A 133 -0.04 -14.68 3.03
N VAL A 134 -0.64 -13.51 3.26
CA VAL A 134 0.02 -12.20 3.10
C VAL A 134 0.35 -11.62 4.46
N TRP A 135 1.61 -11.31 4.70
CA TRP A 135 2.06 -10.51 5.84
C TRP A 135 2.10 -9.03 5.45
N ILE A 136 1.71 -8.18 6.39
CA ILE A 136 1.74 -6.72 6.23
C ILE A 136 2.71 -6.16 7.24
N SER A 137 3.63 -5.33 6.77
CA SER A 137 4.57 -4.56 7.58
C SER A 137 4.45 -3.09 7.24
N ALA A 138 4.93 -2.21 8.12
CA ALA A 138 4.94 -0.78 7.88
C ALA A 138 6.31 -0.18 8.23
N ALA A 139 6.62 0.97 7.64
CA ALA A 139 7.75 1.79 8.02
C ALA A 139 7.42 3.28 7.87
N PRO A 140 8.11 4.17 8.62
CA PRO A 140 7.93 5.60 8.47
C PRO A 140 8.38 6.09 7.11
N ILE A 141 7.71 7.12 6.61
CA ILE A 141 8.09 7.91 5.44
C ILE A 141 7.93 9.39 5.79
N THR A 142 8.68 10.25 5.12
CA THR A 142 8.69 11.68 5.45
C THR A 142 7.54 12.42 4.76
N HIS A 143 6.68 13.03 5.55
CA HIS A 143 5.69 14.02 5.10
C HIS A 143 5.59 15.12 6.16
N ARG A 144 4.70 16.11 5.99
CA ARG A 144 4.47 17.20 6.98
C ARG A 144 3.83 16.72 8.28
N CYS A 145 3.36 15.51 8.35
CA CYS A 145 2.82 14.85 9.54
C CYS A 145 3.35 13.42 9.62
N PRO A 146 3.25 12.75 10.78
CA PRO A 146 3.63 11.35 10.90
C PRO A 146 2.90 10.48 9.88
N THR A 147 3.66 9.89 8.96
CA THR A 147 3.14 9.13 7.83
C THR A 147 3.87 7.80 7.69
N VAL A 148 3.19 6.80 7.20
CA VAL A 148 3.73 5.45 7.03
C VAL A 148 3.45 4.93 5.63
N GLY A 149 4.37 4.12 5.14
CA GLY A 149 4.16 3.25 4.00
C GLY A 149 3.97 1.80 4.44
N TYR A 150 3.39 0.99 3.57
CA TYR A 150 3.09 -0.41 3.86
C TYR A 150 3.72 -1.34 2.84
N VAL A 151 4.19 -2.48 3.34
CA VAL A 151 4.72 -3.56 2.51
C VAL A 151 3.91 -4.83 2.76
N PHE A 152 3.46 -5.43 1.67
CA PHE A 152 2.69 -6.68 1.64
C PHE A 152 3.61 -7.77 1.10
N GLU A 153 3.80 -8.83 1.85
CA GLU A 153 4.63 -9.96 1.47
C GLU A 153 3.80 -11.23 1.44
N GLU A 154 3.62 -11.82 0.28
CA GLU A 154 3.01 -13.13 0.13
C GLU A 154 3.98 -14.22 0.61
N ALA A 155 3.47 -15.20 1.34
CA ALA A 155 4.25 -16.38 1.65
C ALA A 155 4.53 -17.19 0.36
N PRO A 156 5.72 -17.79 0.22
CA PRO A 156 5.99 -18.70 -0.88
C PRO A 156 4.98 -19.84 -0.92
N THR A 157 4.63 -20.31 -2.12
CA THR A 157 3.67 -21.38 -2.35
C THR A 157 4.30 -22.52 -3.16
N ALA A 158 3.70 -23.70 -3.10
CA ALA A 158 4.10 -24.81 -3.94
C ALA A 158 3.44 -24.70 -5.33
N SER A 159 4.22 -24.91 -6.39
CA SER A 159 3.69 -24.95 -7.77
C SER A 159 2.91 -26.23 -8.05
N LYS A 160 3.18 -27.29 -7.32
CA LYS A 160 2.55 -28.61 -7.45
C LYS A 160 1.86 -28.98 -6.15
N SER A 161 0.78 -29.72 -6.27
CA SER A 161 0.13 -30.39 -5.14
C SER A 161 0.80 -31.74 -4.86
N VAL A 162 0.26 -32.50 -3.90
CA VAL A 162 0.64 -33.88 -3.68
C VAL A 162 0.47 -34.69 -4.98
N SER A 163 1.44 -35.57 -5.27
CA SER A 163 1.43 -36.31 -6.54
C SER A 163 0.22 -37.26 -6.63
N PRO A 164 -0.29 -37.55 -7.85
CA PRO A 164 -1.36 -38.57 -8.02
C PRO A 164 -1.00 -39.94 -7.43
N ARG A 165 0.30 -40.31 -7.46
CA ARG A 165 0.80 -41.53 -6.86
C ARG A 165 0.64 -41.50 -5.34
N ASP A 166 1.05 -40.43 -4.68
CA ASP A 166 0.95 -40.27 -3.22
C ASP A 166 -0.51 -40.22 -2.77
N LEU A 167 -1.40 -39.63 -3.58
CA LEU A 167 -2.84 -39.65 -3.33
C LEU A 167 -3.41 -41.08 -3.40
N ALA A 168 -3.01 -41.88 -4.39
CA ALA A 168 -3.42 -43.26 -4.50
C ALA A 168 -2.93 -44.12 -3.32
N ILE A 169 -1.68 -43.90 -2.87
CA ILE A 169 -1.12 -44.59 -1.69
C ILE A 169 -1.89 -44.15 -0.44
N LEU A 170 -2.19 -42.88 -0.27
CA LEU A 170 -3.00 -42.38 0.84
C LEU A 170 -4.38 -43.02 0.88
N ASP A 171 -5.04 -43.15 -0.28
CA ASP A 171 -6.35 -43.77 -0.38
C ASP A 171 -6.27 -45.29 -0.09
N SER A 172 -5.20 -45.99 -0.49
CA SER A 172 -5.00 -47.44 -0.20
C SER A 172 -4.76 -47.72 1.30
N ASN A 173 -4.31 -46.72 2.08
CA ASN A 173 -4.16 -46.83 3.54
C ASN A 173 -5.47 -46.58 4.30
N ALA A 174 -6.63 -46.41 3.64
CA ALA A 174 -7.87 -45.97 4.28
C ALA A 174 -8.33 -46.87 5.43
N GLU A 175 -8.29 -48.20 5.27
CA GLU A 175 -8.69 -49.17 6.30
C GLU A 175 -7.75 -49.11 7.50
N ALA A 176 -6.46 -49.15 7.27
CA ALA A 176 -5.46 -49.09 8.35
C ALA A 176 -5.49 -47.71 9.07
N LEU A 177 -5.72 -46.61 8.39
CA LEU A 177 -5.90 -45.30 9.01
C LEU A 177 -7.16 -45.22 9.85
N PHE A 178 -8.22 -45.89 9.46
CA PHE A 178 -9.43 -46.00 10.27
C PHE A 178 -9.19 -46.86 11.52
N ASP A 179 -8.60 -48.02 11.36
CA ASP A 179 -8.38 -48.97 12.48
C ASP A 179 -7.42 -48.42 13.54
N LEU A 180 -6.30 -47.82 13.11
CA LEU A 180 -5.27 -47.34 14.01
C LEU A 180 -5.54 -45.95 14.59
N TYR A 181 -6.15 -45.05 13.79
CA TYR A 181 -6.25 -43.66 14.18
C TYR A 181 -7.67 -43.07 14.09
N GLN A 182 -8.70 -43.89 13.75
CA GLN A 182 -10.08 -43.52 13.61
C GLN A 182 -10.30 -42.41 12.52
N ILE A 183 -9.42 -42.37 11.51
CA ILE A 183 -9.48 -41.41 10.41
C ILE A 183 -10.37 -41.99 9.30
N ARG A 184 -11.61 -41.52 9.21
CA ARG A 184 -12.59 -41.98 8.22
C ARG A 184 -12.32 -41.51 6.80
N HIS A 185 -11.68 -40.35 6.66
CA HIS A 185 -11.40 -39.75 5.37
C HIS A 185 -9.89 -39.50 5.22
N PRO A 186 -9.12 -40.41 4.60
CA PRO A 186 -7.67 -40.30 4.48
C PRO A 186 -7.20 -38.94 3.93
N ARG A 187 -7.94 -38.40 2.94
CA ARG A 187 -7.62 -37.10 2.32
C ARG A 187 -7.75 -35.92 3.27
N SER A 188 -8.36 -36.06 4.45
CA SER A 188 -8.33 -35.02 5.50
C SER A 188 -6.92 -34.74 6.00
N LEU A 189 -6.01 -35.73 5.91
CA LEU A 189 -4.59 -35.57 6.23
C LEU A 189 -3.84 -34.62 5.30
N LEU A 190 -4.36 -34.38 4.09
CA LEU A 190 -3.74 -33.44 3.15
C LEU A 190 -3.66 -32.01 3.69
N SER A 191 -4.57 -31.63 4.59
CA SER A 191 -4.48 -30.33 5.26
C SER A 191 -3.24 -30.20 6.15
N ARG A 192 -2.81 -31.30 6.79
CA ARG A 192 -1.58 -31.33 7.59
C ARG A 192 -0.35 -31.27 6.69
N VAL A 193 -0.34 -32.03 5.58
CA VAL A 193 0.77 -32.02 4.63
C VAL A 193 0.89 -30.69 3.90
N LEU A 194 -0.21 -30.16 3.36
CA LEU A 194 -0.18 -28.97 2.49
C LEU A 194 -0.17 -27.65 3.25
N LYS A 195 -0.95 -27.53 4.35
CA LYS A 195 -1.08 -26.29 5.11
C LYS A 195 -0.11 -26.23 6.29
N ALA A 196 -0.09 -27.30 7.13
CA ALA A 196 0.79 -27.36 8.30
C ALA A 196 2.23 -27.76 7.92
N ARG A 197 2.49 -28.16 6.68
CA ARG A 197 3.81 -28.58 6.17
C ARG A 197 4.41 -29.75 6.93
N GLU A 198 3.56 -30.65 7.45
CA GLU A 198 3.98 -31.81 8.18
C GLU A 198 4.35 -32.96 7.23
N THR A 199 5.45 -33.64 7.53
CA THR A 199 5.76 -34.93 6.91
C THR A 199 5.01 -36.02 7.68
N LEU A 200 4.23 -36.83 6.99
CA LEU A 200 3.42 -37.90 7.57
C LEU A 200 3.89 -39.26 7.11
N THR A 201 4.09 -40.19 8.06
CA THR A 201 4.31 -41.60 7.74
C THR A 201 2.98 -42.34 7.82
N LEU A 202 2.60 -42.99 6.72
CA LEU A 202 1.38 -43.78 6.61
C LEU A 202 1.57 -45.17 7.24
N PRO A 203 0.50 -45.93 7.54
CA PRO A 203 0.57 -47.25 8.14
C PRO A 203 1.41 -48.28 7.36
N ASP A 204 1.45 -48.17 6.03
CA ASP A 204 2.27 -49.02 5.16
C ASP A 204 3.76 -48.60 5.10
N GLY A 205 4.16 -47.57 5.86
CA GLY A 205 5.51 -47.04 5.88
C GLY A 205 5.82 -45.99 4.83
N HIS A 206 4.87 -45.68 3.92
CA HIS A 206 5.06 -44.59 2.93
C HIS A 206 5.09 -43.23 3.61
N VAL A 207 6.01 -42.38 3.17
CA VAL A 207 6.21 -41.05 3.76
C VAL A 207 5.66 -39.98 2.79
N LEU A 208 4.61 -39.29 3.21
CA LEU A 208 4.08 -38.13 2.52
C LEU A 208 4.87 -36.88 2.91
N VAL A 209 5.59 -36.32 1.96
CA VAL A 209 6.39 -35.11 2.14
C VAL A 209 5.67 -33.91 1.54
N PRO A 210 5.62 -32.76 2.23
CA PRO A 210 5.07 -31.54 1.65
C PRO A 210 5.80 -31.16 0.36
N PRO A 211 5.07 -30.79 -0.73
CA PRO A 211 5.70 -30.31 -1.95
C PRO A 211 6.61 -29.10 -1.66
N PRO A 212 7.74 -28.93 -2.34
CA PRO A 212 8.62 -27.77 -2.13
C PRO A 212 7.89 -26.47 -2.39
N LEU A 213 8.25 -25.40 -1.64
CA LEU A 213 7.76 -24.04 -1.88
C LEU A 213 8.64 -23.41 -2.97
N ASP A 214 8.33 -23.71 -4.21
CA ASP A 214 9.10 -23.34 -5.40
C ASP A 214 8.55 -22.09 -6.13
N ARG A 215 7.41 -21.57 -5.69
CA ARG A 215 6.89 -20.27 -6.15
C ARG A 215 7.17 -19.21 -5.10
N PRO A 216 8.05 -18.25 -5.37
CA PRO A 216 8.27 -17.13 -4.48
C PRO A 216 6.98 -16.33 -4.29
N GLY A 217 6.79 -15.77 -3.10
CA GLY A 217 5.72 -14.82 -2.85
C GLY A 217 6.03 -13.47 -3.49
N ARG A 218 5.00 -12.69 -3.78
CA ARG A 218 5.13 -11.32 -4.27
C ARG A 218 5.31 -10.35 -3.11
N LYS A 219 6.05 -9.28 -3.39
CA LYS A 219 6.23 -8.15 -2.47
C LYS A 219 5.69 -6.88 -3.12
N LEU A 220 4.72 -6.24 -2.48
CA LEU A 220 4.16 -4.98 -2.92
C LEU A 220 4.46 -3.91 -1.88
N CYS A 221 4.95 -2.75 -2.31
CA CYS A 221 5.16 -1.58 -1.48
C CYS A 221 4.17 -0.49 -1.90
N ILE A 222 3.35 -0.02 -0.97
CA ILE A 222 2.38 1.05 -1.18
C ILE A 222 2.67 2.18 -0.20
N LEU A 223 3.02 3.33 -0.74
CA LEU A 223 3.34 4.52 0.03
C LEU A 223 2.16 5.50 0.04
N GLY A 224 2.07 6.27 1.12
CA GLY A 224 1.27 7.49 1.17
C GLY A 224 2.04 8.68 0.63
N ASP A 225 1.54 9.89 0.91
CA ASP A 225 2.20 11.13 0.56
C ASP A 225 3.56 11.23 1.22
N THR A 226 4.59 11.54 0.45
CA THR A 226 5.95 11.57 0.97
C THR A 226 6.88 12.44 0.14
N SER A 227 7.71 13.21 0.82
CA SER A 227 8.85 13.93 0.22
C SER A 227 10.14 13.11 0.24
N ASP A 228 10.19 12.07 1.09
CA ASP A 228 11.31 11.13 1.19
C ASP A 228 10.81 9.81 1.77
N ALA A 229 10.70 8.80 0.94
CA ALA A 229 10.26 7.48 1.35
C ALA A 229 11.32 6.71 2.19
N SER A 230 12.57 7.15 2.19
CA SER A 230 13.63 6.58 3.05
C SER A 230 13.55 7.06 4.50
N ALA A 231 12.86 8.16 4.74
CA ALA A 231 12.83 8.87 6.03
C ALA A 231 14.24 9.19 6.56
N GLY A 232 15.20 9.46 5.66
CA GLY A 232 16.60 9.73 6.00
C GLY A 232 17.37 8.51 6.53
N LEU A 233 16.84 7.29 6.36
CA LEU A 233 17.50 6.05 6.80
C LEU A 233 18.17 5.35 5.62
N GLU A 234 19.48 5.08 5.71
CA GLU A 234 20.23 4.48 4.61
C GLU A 234 20.04 2.98 4.48
N ASP A 235 20.06 2.23 5.61
CA ASP A 235 20.04 0.76 5.62
C ASP A 235 18.87 0.17 6.43
N LYS A 236 17.91 0.99 6.83
CA LYS A 236 16.78 0.62 7.69
C LYS A 236 15.46 1.12 7.09
N GLY A 237 14.40 0.97 7.87
CA GLY A 237 13.10 1.52 7.55
C GLY A 237 12.54 1.03 6.22
N MET A 238 11.95 1.93 5.45
CA MET A 238 11.29 1.58 4.19
C MET A 238 12.25 1.09 3.12
N LEU A 239 13.49 1.61 3.04
CA LEU A 239 14.48 1.14 2.08
C LEU A 239 14.80 -0.35 2.24
N ALA A 240 15.02 -0.80 3.47
CA ALA A 240 15.29 -2.21 3.76
C ALA A 240 14.03 -3.07 3.59
N LEU A 241 12.88 -2.60 4.10
CA LEU A 241 11.62 -3.33 4.08
C LEU A 241 11.10 -3.56 2.65
N ALA A 242 11.17 -2.53 1.80
CA ALA A 242 10.67 -2.58 0.42
C ALA A 242 11.67 -3.13 -0.60
N ARG A 243 12.87 -3.51 -0.18
CA ARG A 243 13.90 -4.04 -1.09
C ARG A 243 13.38 -5.20 -1.92
N ASP A 244 13.69 -5.18 -3.22
CA ASP A 244 13.25 -6.15 -4.23
C ASP A 244 11.71 -6.25 -4.39
N ALA A 245 11.00 -5.15 -4.17
CA ALA A 245 9.55 -5.12 -4.36
C ALA A 245 9.17 -5.45 -5.81
N ASP A 246 8.18 -6.33 -5.99
CA ASP A 246 7.62 -6.63 -7.30
C ASP A 246 6.80 -5.46 -7.85
N LEU A 247 6.17 -4.69 -6.96
CA LEU A 247 5.48 -3.46 -7.29
C LEU A 247 5.73 -2.39 -6.24
N LEU A 248 6.12 -1.21 -6.69
CA LEU A 248 6.10 0.02 -5.91
C LEU A 248 4.94 0.90 -6.38
N VAL A 249 4.10 1.35 -5.45
CA VAL A 249 3.15 2.46 -5.64
C VAL A 249 3.66 3.65 -4.84
N HIS A 250 3.97 4.74 -5.54
CA HIS A 250 4.57 5.96 -4.97
C HIS A 250 3.81 7.19 -5.45
N GLU A 251 3.71 8.23 -4.65
CA GLU A 251 3.18 9.51 -5.09
C GLU A 251 4.15 10.23 -6.04
N CYS A 252 3.62 11.08 -6.93
CA CYS A 252 4.39 11.98 -7.77
C CYS A 252 3.56 13.24 -8.01
N THR A 253 3.42 14.07 -6.98
CA THR A 253 2.48 15.19 -6.98
C THR A 253 2.89 16.30 -7.96
N TYR A 254 4.17 16.60 -8.02
CA TYR A 254 4.69 17.68 -8.88
C TYR A 254 5.63 17.14 -9.95
N ALA A 255 5.58 17.76 -11.11
CA ALA A 255 6.53 17.55 -12.19
C ALA A 255 6.91 18.88 -12.81
N TYR A 256 8.05 18.93 -13.48
CA TYR A 256 8.41 20.04 -14.34
C TYR A 256 8.27 19.63 -15.80
N MET A 257 7.84 20.58 -16.64
CA MET A 257 7.86 20.41 -18.09
C MET A 257 9.06 21.16 -18.64
N ARG A 258 9.89 20.51 -19.42
CA ARG A 258 11.09 21.16 -19.97
C ARG A 258 10.73 22.04 -21.15
N GLU A 259 11.44 23.14 -21.34
CA GLU A 259 11.21 24.06 -22.45
C GLU A 259 11.23 23.36 -23.82
N LYS A 260 12.16 22.38 -23.99
CA LYS A 260 12.23 21.56 -25.21
C LYS A 260 10.95 20.75 -25.48
N ASP A 261 10.23 20.32 -24.43
CA ASP A 261 9.00 19.53 -24.56
C ASP A 261 7.84 20.45 -24.97
N VAL A 262 7.85 21.70 -24.48
CA VAL A 262 6.93 22.77 -24.95
C VAL A 262 7.13 23.10 -26.43
N LEU A 263 8.40 23.24 -26.83
CA LEU A 263 8.75 23.53 -28.23
C LEU A 263 8.41 22.40 -29.21
N ALA A 264 8.42 21.15 -28.68
CA ALA A 264 8.04 19.96 -29.44
C ALA A 264 6.54 19.68 -29.42
N ALA A 265 5.73 20.52 -28.79
CA ALA A 265 4.29 20.33 -28.70
C ALA A 265 3.63 20.34 -30.11
N PRO A 266 2.67 19.43 -30.33
CA PRO A 266 2.07 19.26 -31.67
C PRO A 266 1.19 20.43 -32.14
N SER A 267 0.77 21.29 -31.21
CA SER A 267 -0.02 22.51 -31.57
C SER A 267 0.32 23.69 -30.64
N PRO A 268 0.00 24.95 -31.08
CA PRO A 268 0.15 26.14 -30.25
C PRO A 268 -0.66 26.07 -28.93
N GLU A 269 -1.88 25.53 -28.97
CA GLU A 269 -2.74 25.35 -27.79
C GLU A 269 -2.11 24.40 -26.82
N HIS A 270 -1.51 23.31 -27.30
CA HIS A 270 -0.78 22.34 -26.49
C HIS A 270 0.47 22.97 -25.87
N ALA A 271 1.24 23.73 -26.65
CA ALA A 271 2.37 24.49 -26.15
C ALA A 271 1.96 25.43 -25.01
N GLN A 272 0.84 26.16 -25.19
CA GLN A 272 0.31 27.07 -24.19
C GLN A 272 -0.11 26.33 -22.91
N LEU A 273 -0.76 25.16 -23.03
CA LEU A 273 -1.10 24.33 -21.87
C LEU A 273 0.14 23.89 -21.12
N LEU A 274 1.12 23.33 -21.83
CA LEU A 274 2.38 22.91 -21.20
C LEU A 274 3.09 24.07 -20.52
N GLN A 275 3.07 25.28 -21.11
CA GLN A 275 3.62 26.49 -20.48
C GLN A 275 2.88 26.87 -19.19
N GLN A 276 1.55 26.73 -19.14
CA GLN A 276 0.77 26.99 -17.91
C GLN A 276 1.05 25.98 -16.80
N LEU A 277 1.40 24.73 -17.17
CA LEU A 277 1.77 23.66 -16.26
C LEU A 277 3.25 23.70 -15.88
N LEU A 278 4.07 24.47 -16.61
CA LEU A 278 5.50 24.61 -16.38
C LEU A 278 5.77 25.16 -14.98
N LEU A 279 6.34 24.28 -14.16
CA LEU A 279 7.25 24.71 -13.11
C LEU A 279 8.66 24.65 -13.71
N ALA A 280 9.44 25.70 -13.55
CA ALA A 280 10.85 25.64 -13.92
C ALA A 280 11.51 24.44 -13.20
N GLU A 281 12.47 23.78 -13.88
CA GLU A 281 13.12 22.57 -13.35
C GLU A 281 13.66 22.76 -11.93
N GLY A 282 14.20 23.96 -11.62
CA GLY A 282 14.71 24.30 -10.28
C GLY A 282 13.64 24.67 -9.24
N GLU A 283 12.37 24.84 -9.64
CA GLU A 283 11.28 25.25 -8.72
C GLU A 283 10.37 24.09 -8.30
N ALA A 284 10.23 23.08 -9.14
CA ALA A 284 9.29 21.98 -8.92
C ALA A 284 9.63 21.19 -7.65
N GLU A 285 10.89 20.83 -7.48
CA GLU A 285 11.34 20.02 -6.35
C GLU A 285 11.30 20.79 -5.02
N PRO A 286 11.88 21.99 -4.86
CA PRO A 286 11.74 22.75 -3.63
C PRO A 286 10.27 23.00 -3.23
N ARG A 287 9.41 23.23 -4.23
CA ARG A 287 7.98 23.41 -4.00
C ARG A 287 7.29 22.11 -3.54
N ALA A 288 7.65 20.96 -4.09
CA ALA A 288 7.14 19.67 -3.66
C ALA A 288 7.58 19.39 -2.22
N LEU A 289 8.88 19.49 -1.94
CA LEU A 289 9.48 19.24 -0.63
C LEU A 289 8.88 20.12 0.45
N SER A 290 8.70 21.44 0.20
CA SER A 290 8.09 22.38 1.16
C SER A 290 6.64 21.99 1.53
N ARG A 291 5.99 21.16 0.74
CA ARG A 291 4.63 20.65 0.96
C ARG A 291 4.61 19.18 1.41
N GLY A 292 5.78 18.55 1.56
CA GLY A 292 5.91 17.16 1.95
C GLY A 292 5.64 16.15 0.82
N HIS A 293 5.79 16.56 -0.45
CA HIS A 293 5.47 15.75 -1.63
C HIS A 293 6.69 15.49 -2.50
N SER A 294 6.51 14.60 -3.47
CA SER A 294 7.54 14.14 -4.39
C SER A 294 7.42 14.71 -5.81
N VAL A 295 8.53 14.56 -6.51
CA VAL A 295 8.71 14.80 -7.95
C VAL A 295 9.23 13.52 -8.62
N PRO A 296 9.26 13.43 -9.97
CA PRO A 296 9.74 12.25 -10.69
C PRO A 296 11.12 11.75 -10.25
N ARG A 297 12.04 12.68 -9.93
CA ARG A 297 13.38 12.34 -9.44
C ARG A 297 13.33 11.55 -8.12
N ILE A 298 12.53 11.99 -7.17
CA ILE A 298 12.40 11.36 -5.85
C ILE A 298 11.75 9.98 -5.99
N ALA A 299 10.60 9.90 -6.66
CA ALA A 299 9.89 8.64 -6.86
C ALA A 299 10.73 7.63 -7.64
N GLY A 300 11.37 8.05 -8.74
CA GLY A 300 12.22 7.19 -9.54
C GLY A 300 13.48 6.74 -8.82
N SER A 301 14.18 7.65 -8.11
CA SER A 301 15.38 7.29 -7.34
C SER A 301 15.06 6.27 -6.25
N PHE A 302 13.98 6.46 -5.50
CA PHE A 302 13.55 5.50 -4.49
C PHE A 302 13.24 4.13 -5.11
N ALA A 303 12.53 4.09 -6.26
CA ALA A 303 12.25 2.87 -7.00
C ALA A 303 13.53 2.11 -7.40
N GLY A 304 14.56 2.82 -7.81
CA GLY A 304 15.88 2.25 -8.15
C GLY A 304 16.60 1.72 -6.92
N LEU A 305 16.64 2.49 -5.83
CA LEU A 305 17.29 2.11 -4.58
C LEU A 305 16.73 0.82 -3.97
N ILE A 306 15.38 0.65 -4.00
CA ILE A 306 14.75 -0.59 -3.54
C ILE A 306 14.74 -1.71 -4.58
N ARG A 307 15.28 -1.46 -5.78
CA ARG A 307 15.28 -2.40 -6.91
C ARG A 307 13.88 -2.89 -7.28
N ALA A 308 12.91 -1.98 -7.29
CA ALA A 308 11.53 -2.29 -7.65
C ALA A 308 11.46 -2.87 -9.07
N ARG A 309 10.65 -3.91 -9.28
CA ARG A 309 10.47 -4.54 -10.60
C ARG A 309 9.42 -3.84 -11.46
N HIS A 310 8.42 -3.22 -10.82
CA HIS A 310 7.37 -2.42 -11.45
C HIS A 310 7.12 -1.18 -10.61
N VAL A 311 6.80 -0.07 -11.26
CA VAL A 311 6.51 1.21 -10.62
C VAL A 311 5.21 1.78 -11.16
N VAL A 312 4.30 2.05 -10.25
CA VAL A 312 3.07 2.81 -10.50
C VAL A 312 3.12 4.05 -9.62
N PHE A 313 2.81 5.20 -10.17
CA PHE A 313 2.79 6.43 -9.40
C PHE A 313 1.46 7.15 -9.53
N ASN A 314 1.06 7.86 -8.47
CA ASN A 314 -0.25 8.47 -8.31
C ASN A 314 -0.16 9.85 -7.64
N HIS A 315 -1.28 10.37 -7.14
CA HIS A 315 -1.38 11.60 -6.36
C HIS A 315 -0.89 12.83 -7.12
N PHE A 316 -1.37 13.02 -8.34
CA PHE A 316 -0.99 14.16 -9.17
C PHE A 316 -1.60 15.47 -8.66
N SER A 317 -0.84 16.56 -8.77
CA SER A 317 -1.35 17.90 -8.46
C SER A 317 -2.61 18.21 -9.29
N ALA A 318 -3.58 18.86 -8.66
CA ALA A 318 -4.78 19.36 -9.36
C ALA A 318 -4.47 20.35 -10.51
N ARG A 319 -3.22 20.79 -10.65
CA ARG A 319 -2.73 21.57 -11.80
C ARG A 319 -2.51 20.71 -13.03
N LEU A 320 -2.26 19.41 -12.84
CA LEU A 320 -2.14 18.46 -13.94
C LEU A 320 -3.56 18.05 -14.34
N PRO A 321 -3.87 18.05 -15.65
CA PRO A 321 -5.19 17.63 -16.10
C PRO A 321 -5.44 16.17 -15.65
N ALA A 322 -6.66 15.90 -15.18
CA ALA A 322 -7.08 14.53 -14.92
C ALA A 322 -7.41 13.84 -16.25
N PRO A 323 -7.17 12.51 -16.36
CA PRO A 323 -7.74 11.80 -17.49
C PRO A 323 -9.24 11.92 -17.38
N HIS A 324 -9.87 12.49 -18.40
CA HIS A 324 -11.29 12.27 -18.58
C HIS A 324 -11.45 10.80 -18.94
N THR A 325 -11.46 9.92 -17.89
CA THR A 325 -12.01 8.59 -18.07
C THR A 325 -13.35 8.79 -18.73
N MET A 326 -13.63 8.03 -19.78
CA MET A 326 -14.97 7.99 -20.36
C MET A 326 -15.91 7.60 -19.24
N SER A 327 -16.32 8.61 -18.48
CA SER A 327 -17.26 8.47 -17.40
C SER A 327 -18.53 7.96 -18.03
N HIS A 328 -18.99 6.80 -17.63
CA HIS A 328 -20.35 6.35 -17.92
C HIS A 328 -21.41 7.21 -17.20
N ALA A 329 -21.00 8.34 -16.58
CA ALA A 329 -21.91 9.33 -16.08
C ALA A 329 -22.72 9.89 -17.26
N PRO A 330 -24.03 9.97 -17.16
CA PRO A 330 -24.85 10.56 -18.22
C PRO A 330 -24.36 11.99 -18.48
N LEU A 331 -24.02 12.25 -19.74
CA LEU A 331 -23.56 13.56 -20.20
C LEU A 331 -24.59 14.61 -19.80
N THR A 332 -24.17 15.63 -19.07
CA THR A 332 -25.02 16.79 -18.82
C THR A 332 -25.29 17.53 -20.13
N SER A 333 -26.37 18.27 -20.22
CA SER A 333 -26.74 19.01 -21.46
C SER A 333 -25.65 19.97 -21.97
N THR A 334 -24.78 20.46 -21.09
CA THR A 334 -23.60 21.27 -21.41
C THR A 334 -22.44 20.46 -22.00
N ASP A 335 -22.37 19.18 -21.68
CA ASP A 335 -21.31 18.26 -22.11
C ASP A 335 -21.49 17.83 -23.59
N GLN A 336 -22.70 17.89 -24.10
CA GLN A 336 -23.00 17.51 -25.49
C GLN A 336 -22.53 18.56 -26.51
N LEU A 337 -22.18 19.76 -26.06
CA LEU A 337 -21.90 20.90 -26.96
C LEU A 337 -20.47 20.98 -27.50
N ARG A 338 -19.50 20.16 -26.96
CA ARG A 338 -18.09 20.20 -27.42
C ARG A 338 -17.38 18.83 -27.31
N PRO A 339 -17.74 17.83 -28.11
CA PRO A 339 -17.03 16.54 -28.12
C PRO A 339 -15.54 16.69 -28.49
N ASP A 340 -15.21 17.61 -29.42
CA ASP A 340 -13.85 17.80 -29.92
C ASP A 340 -12.92 18.42 -28.84
N ALA A 341 -13.44 19.29 -27.97
CA ALA A 341 -12.66 19.86 -26.87
C ALA A 341 -12.24 18.79 -25.82
N ARG A 342 -13.09 17.82 -25.55
CA ARG A 342 -12.80 16.74 -24.63
C ARG A 342 -11.77 15.73 -25.16
N LEU A 343 -11.81 15.45 -26.46
CA LEU A 343 -10.80 14.63 -27.11
C LEU A 343 -9.44 15.33 -27.06
N ALA A 344 -9.40 16.66 -27.34
CA ALA A 344 -8.19 17.43 -27.24
C ALA A 344 -7.62 17.48 -25.79
N GLU A 345 -8.47 17.69 -24.78
CA GLU A 345 -8.06 17.63 -23.37
C GLU A 345 -7.53 16.25 -22.95
N SER A 346 -8.16 15.17 -23.42
CA SER A 346 -7.71 13.80 -23.19
C SER A 346 -6.34 13.53 -23.84
N GLU A 347 -6.11 13.99 -25.05
CA GLU A 347 -4.82 13.86 -25.72
C GLU A 347 -3.73 14.66 -25.00
N GLN A 348 -4.03 15.89 -24.55
CA GLN A 348 -3.12 16.73 -23.77
C GLN A 348 -2.71 16.05 -22.45
N TRP A 349 -3.67 15.44 -21.76
CA TRP A 349 -3.39 14.68 -20.57
C TRP A 349 -2.41 13.53 -20.83
N PHE A 350 -2.61 12.75 -21.88
CA PHE A 350 -1.71 11.65 -22.24
C PHE A 350 -0.28 12.14 -22.50
N HIS A 351 -0.10 13.28 -23.12
CA HIS A 351 1.23 13.83 -23.35
C HIS A 351 1.94 14.23 -22.06
N VAL A 352 1.24 14.91 -21.16
CA VAL A 352 1.78 15.28 -19.84
C VAL A 352 2.16 14.04 -19.04
N MET A 353 1.28 13.04 -18.96
CA MET A 353 1.56 11.82 -18.21
C MET A 353 2.70 11.02 -18.82
N ARG A 354 2.83 10.92 -20.12
CA ARG A 354 3.96 10.26 -20.78
C ARG A 354 5.29 10.93 -20.46
N GLU A 355 5.32 12.24 -20.35
CA GLU A 355 6.54 12.95 -19.95
C GLU A 355 6.90 12.66 -18.49
N ILE A 356 5.92 12.64 -17.58
CA ILE A 356 6.14 12.27 -16.19
C ILE A 356 6.62 10.81 -16.10
N GLU A 357 5.97 9.87 -16.81
CA GLU A 357 6.37 8.47 -16.90
C GLU A 357 7.83 8.33 -17.39
N ARG A 358 8.20 9.11 -18.40
CA ARG A 358 9.56 9.12 -18.91
C ARG A 358 10.56 9.60 -17.85
N GLN A 359 10.25 10.69 -17.15
CA GLN A 359 11.10 11.24 -16.10
C GLN A 359 11.27 10.24 -14.94
N VAL A 360 10.18 9.66 -14.42
CA VAL A 360 10.24 8.65 -13.36
C VAL A 360 11.06 7.45 -13.81
N THR A 361 10.86 6.97 -15.04
CA THR A 361 11.59 5.81 -15.60
C THR A 361 13.08 6.09 -15.71
N GLU A 362 13.45 7.28 -16.17
CA GLU A 362 14.85 7.70 -16.31
C GLU A 362 15.59 7.64 -14.96
N PHE A 363 15.00 8.24 -13.91
CA PHE A 363 15.57 8.20 -12.58
C PHE A 363 15.54 6.80 -11.96
N TRP A 364 14.47 6.04 -12.16
CA TRP A 364 14.39 4.65 -11.71
C TRP A 364 15.54 3.82 -12.26
N HIS A 365 15.76 3.86 -13.58
CA HIS A 365 16.83 3.10 -14.23
C HIS A 365 18.23 3.62 -13.86
N ALA A 366 18.38 4.92 -13.60
CA ALA A 366 19.67 5.50 -13.21
C ALA A 366 20.16 5.00 -11.84
N PHE A 367 19.25 4.68 -10.93
CA PHE A 367 19.57 4.20 -9.57
C PHE A 367 19.54 2.68 -9.44
N LEU A 368 19.15 1.94 -10.49
CA LEU A 368 19.25 0.48 -10.48
C LEU A 368 20.70 0.02 -10.59
N PRO A 369 21.10 -1.03 -9.84
CA PRO A 369 22.34 -1.74 -10.11
C PRO A 369 22.40 -2.24 -11.57
N GLU A 370 23.58 -2.24 -12.17
CA GLU A 370 23.75 -2.56 -13.60
C GLU A 370 23.25 -3.96 -13.97
N ASP A 371 23.53 -4.93 -13.11
CA ASP A 371 23.06 -6.32 -13.26
C ASP A 371 21.53 -6.42 -13.23
N VAL A 372 20.85 -5.68 -12.32
CA VAL A 372 19.39 -5.64 -12.26
C VAL A 372 18.82 -4.95 -13.48
N ARG A 373 19.39 -3.80 -13.87
CA ARG A 373 18.95 -3.03 -15.03
C ARG A 373 19.03 -3.84 -16.33
N ALA A 374 20.07 -4.64 -16.51
CA ALA A 374 20.23 -5.51 -17.69
C ALA A 374 19.07 -6.52 -17.84
N HIS A 375 18.43 -6.93 -16.73
CA HIS A 375 17.31 -7.88 -16.73
C HIS A 375 15.93 -7.19 -16.76
N MET A 376 15.88 -5.88 -16.59
CA MET A 376 14.62 -5.13 -16.55
C MET A 376 14.02 -4.86 -17.93
N GLY A 377 14.82 -4.88 -18.99
CA GLY A 377 14.38 -4.55 -20.34
C GLY A 377 13.82 -3.12 -20.44
N ASP A 378 12.84 -2.92 -21.33
CA ASP A 378 12.21 -1.61 -21.58
C ASP A 378 11.04 -1.30 -20.63
N ARG A 379 11.09 -1.79 -19.38
CA ARG A 379 10.02 -1.52 -18.41
C ARG A 379 9.95 -0.03 -18.12
N ARG A 380 8.72 0.46 -18.07
CA ARG A 380 8.40 1.87 -17.80
C ARG A 380 7.58 2.01 -16.54
N ALA A 381 7.78 3.10 -15.83
CA ALA A 381 6.88 3.52 -14.76
C ALA A 381 5.54 3.94 -15.37
N VAL A 382 4.45 3.70 -14.67
CA VAL A 382 3.08 3.91 -15.14
C VAL A 382 2.36 4.91 -14.26
N ALA A 383 1.79 5.94 -14.86
CA ALA A 383 0.92 6.90 -14.18
C ALA A 383 -0.45 6.26 -13.91
N ALA A 384 -0.87 6.28 -12.63
CA ALA A 384 -2.18 5.77 -12.25
C ALA A 384 -3.30 6.76 -12.60
N TYR A 385 -4.49 6.22 -12.83
CA TYR A 385 -5.74 6.97 -12.96
C TYR A 385 -6.86 6.17 -12.28
N ASP A 386 -7.97 6.82 -11.98
CA ASP A 386 -9.11 6.18 -11.33
C ASP A 386 -9.64 5.02 -12.18
N GLY A 387 -9.63 3.83 -11.60
CA GLY A 387 -10.04 2.60 -12.27
C GLY A 387 -8.90 1.86 -13.01
N LEU A 388 -7.64 2.32 -12.92
CA LEU A 388 -6.51 1.57 -13.48
C LEU A 388 -6.41 0.17 -12.84
N ALA A 389 -6.47 -0.87 -13.66
CA ALA A 389 -6.13 -2.23 -13.28
C ALA A 389 -4.70 -2.55 -13.75
N TYR A 390 -3.77 -2.60 -12.81
CA TYR A 390 -2.37 -2.97 -13.10
C TYR A 390 -2.17 -4.46 -12.83
N ILE A 391 -1.82 -5.20 -13.88
CA ILE A 391 -1.63 -6.66 -13.80
C ILE A 391 -0.14 -6.95 -13.70
N LEU A 392 0.27 -7.50 -12.54
CA LEU A 392 1.62 -8.01 -12.39
C LEU A 392 1.76 -9.35 -13.13
N PRO A 393 2.80 -9.52 -13.98
CA PRO A 393 3.07 -10.78 -14.61
C PRO A 393 3.37 -11.87 -13.55
N PRO A 394 3.14 -13.15 -13.83
CA PRO A 394 3.58 -14.23 -12.97
C PRO A 394 5.09 -14.14 -12.72
N LEU A 395 5.51 -14.43 -11.47
CA LEU A 395 6.92 -14.61 -11.20
C LEU A 395 7.41 -15.84 -11.97
N SER A 396 8.47 -15.66 -12.75
CA SER A 396 9.13 -16.80 -13.39
C SER A 396 9.71 -17.72 -12.31
N PRO A 397 9.54 -19.03 -12.44
CA PRO A 397 10.10 -20.00 -11.49
C PRO A 397 11.63 -19.95 -11.43
#